data_d944260c1a23e16c1e934496bafd2341
#
_entry.id   d944260c1a23e16c1e934496bafd2341
#
_cell.length_a   1.000
_cell.length_b   1.000
_cell.length_c   1.000
_cell.angle_alpha   90.00
_cell.angle_beta   90.00
_cell.angle_gamma   90.00
#
_symmetry.space_group_name_H-M   'P 1'
#
loop_
_entity.id
_entity.type
_entity.pdbx_description
1 polymer ?
#
loop_
_entity_poly.entity_id
_entity_poly.type
_entity_poly.pdbx_seq_one_letter_code
_entity_poly.pdbx_strand_id
1 'polypeptide(L)'
;FSPPKTAVRRFNATQSSRLTLDWITACLSQDGELKGQLPILRDRSRDLERNNEWVKGFLRSLENNTLGEKGVSLQVRSKEANGQLDEVANNIIERAWKQWSKVGNCEVTGRHSWTDVQRLILRCIARDGEVLIRMIKKSTGLCLQILEADLLDDSYNARADNGNEIRFGVELDSYRRPVAYHLLGNHPGDSQFNADFKRRIRVPAEEIIHPFKTERPEQSRGIPWLVSSMNRLKMLDGYAEAELVAARTGAAKMGFFTKATPDGWTGEIDDDGNLPVDSSPGTIEELPAGVDFKSWDTNHPNSGYGDFVKSCLRGVATSLG
;
A
#
# COMPACT_ATOMS: atom_id res chain seq x y z
N PHE A 1 52.22 4.17 -33.30
CA PHE A 1 52.08 3.34 -32.07
C PHE A 1 51.20 4.14 -31.10
N SER A 2 49.93 3.77 -30.95
CA SER A 2 49.10 4.32 -29.88
C SER A 2 49.48 3.59 -28.57
N PRO A 3 49.66 4.31 -27.46
CA PRO A 3 49.99 3.64 -26.20
C PRO A 3 48.87 2.67 -25.82
N PRO A 4 49.15 1.53 -25.18
CA PRO A 4 48.13 0.58 -24.75
C PRO A 4 47.18 1.29 -23.78
N LYS A 5 45.89 1.24 -24.06
CA LYS A 5 44.85 1.74 -23.12
C LYS A 5 45.00 0.95 -21.83
N THR A 6 45.49 1.58 -20.79
CA THR A 6 45.60 0.99 -19.45
C THR A 6 44.20 0.56 -19.03
N ALA A 7 43.97 -0.73 -18.93
CA ALA A 7 42.70 -1.29 -18.47
C ALA A 7 42.54 -0.91 -16.98
N VAL A 8 41.72 0.09 -16.68
CA VAL A 8 41.38 0.45 -15.32
C VAL A 8 40.41 -0.58 -14.80
N ARG A 9 40.75 -1.27 -13.71
CA ARG A 9 39.82 -2.17 -13.00
C ARG A 9 38.61 -1.35 -12.51
N ARG A 10 37.42 -1.70 -13.01
CA ARG A 10 36.14 -1.09 -12.61
C ARG A 10 35.20 -2.19 -12.11
N PHE A 11 34.32 -1.81 -11.20
CA PHE A 11 33.22 -2.71 -10.80
C PHE A 11 32.32 -2.96 -12.01
N ASN A 12 31.96 -4.24 -12.27
CA ASN A 12 31.11 -4.59 -13.41
C ASN A 12 29.75 -3.90 -13.35
N ALA A 13 29.20 -3.67 -12.14
CA ALA A 13 27.94 -2.98 -11.92
C ALA A 13 27.94 -1.50 -12.34
N THR A 14 29.12 -0.88 -12.57
CA THR A 14 29.21 0.52 -13.04
C THR A 14 29.35 0.65 -14.55
N GLN A 15 29.35 -0.48 -15.27
CA GLN A 15 29.48 -0.46 -16.74
C GLN A 15 28.11 -0.23 -17.39
N SER A 16 28.03 0.75 -18.26
CA SER A 16 26.86 0.99 -19.10
C SER A 16 26.86 0.00 -20.27
N SER A 17 25.78 -0.73 -20.41
CA SER A 17 25.51 -1.66 -21.51
C SER A 17 24.07 -1.47 -21.97
N ARG A 18 23.68 -2.11 -23.07
CA ARG A 18 22.28 -2.12 -23.53
C ARG A 18 21.30 -2.61 -22.46
N LEU A 19 21.76 -3.49 -21.54
CA LEU A 19 20.94 -4.05 -20.46
C LEU A 19 20.85 -3.16 -19.22
N THR A 20 21.66 -2.09 -19.15
CA THR A 20 21.74 -1.19 -17.99
C THR A 20 21.52 0.28 -18.36
N LEU A 21 21.07 0.57 -19.60
CA LEU A 21 20.85 1.93 -20.08
C LEU A 21 19.74 2.67 -19.32
N ASP A 22 18.75 1.93 -18.85
CA ASP A 22 17.61 2.42 -18.06
C ASP A 22 17.91 2.45 -16.55
N TRP A 23 19.10 1.99 -16.14
CA TRP A 23 19.50 2.01 -14.74
C TRP A 23 19.93 3.41 -14.31
N ILE A 24 19.03 4.09 -13.60
CA ILE A 24 19.25 5.47 -13.14
C ILE A 24 20.35 5.50 -12.07
N THR A 25 21.35 6.38 -12.24
CA THR A 25 22.48 6.56 -11.32
C THR A 25 22.53 7.99 -10.78
N ALA A 26 21.39 8.56 -10.38
CA ALA A 26 21.32 9.87 -9.75
C ALA A 26 21.71 9.80 -8.27
N CYS A 27 22.55 10.74 -7.81
CA CYS A 27 22.88 10.88 -6.41
C CYS A 27 21.88 11.84 -5.73
N LEU A 28 20.73 11.30 -5.30
CA LEU A 28 19.70 12.05 -4.58
C LEU A 28 19.62 11.58 -3.12
N SER A 29 19.24 12.50 -2.23
CA SER A 29 18.83 12.13 -0.87
C SER A 29 17.48 11.39 -0.93
N GLN A 30 17.12 10.66 0.15
CA GLN A 30 15.81 10.03 0.24
C GLN A 30 14.67 11.04 0.02
N ASP A 31 14.74 12.19 0.65
CA ASP A 31 13.76 13.25 0.49
C ASP A 31 13.73 13.80 -0.95
N GLY A 32 14.89 13.86 -1.63
CA GLY A 32 14.98 14.25 -3.03
C GLY A 32 14.28 13.27 -3.97
N GLU A 33 14.37 11.97 -3.70
CA GLU A 33 13.68 10.91 -4.46
C GLU A 33 12.17 10.92 -4.21
N LEU A 34 11.74 11.24 -2.98
CA LEU A 34 10.32 11.28 -2.61
C LEU A 34 9.57 12.52 -3.10
N LYS A 35 10.29 13.58 -3.48
CA LYS A 35 9.67 14.85 -3.87
C LYS A 35 8.67 14.67 -5.02
N GLY A 36 7.41 14.96 -4.74
CA GLY A 36 6.29 14.80 -5.67
C GLY A 36 5.84 13.35 -5.92
N GLN A 37 6.52 12.35 -5.35
CA GLN A 37 6.18 10.94 -5.50
C GLN A 37 5.35 10.41 -4.32
N LEU A 38 5.56 10.95 -3.14
CA LEU A 38 5.00 10.42 -1.89
C LEU A 38 3.46 10.32 -1.90
N PRO A 39 2.68 11.34 -2.34
CA PRO A 39 1.23 11.23 -2.43
C PRO A 39 0.79 10.10 -3.36
N ILE A 40 1.45 9.98 -4.53
CA ILE A 40 1.14 8.94 -5.52
C ILE A 40 1.36 7.54 -4.94
N LEU A 41 2.44 7.36 -4.19
CA LEU A 41 2.75 6.08 -3.55
C LEU A 41 1.70 5.73 -2.49
N ARG A 42 1.27 6.70 -1.67
CA ARG A 42 0.19 6.50 -0.68
C ARG A 42 -1.14 6.14 -1.35
N ASP A 43 -1.53 6.89 -2.38
CA ASP A 43 -2.79 6.66 -3.09
C ASP A 43 -2.82 5.27 -3.74
N ARG A 44 -1.73 4.85 -4.38
CA ARG A 44 -1.61 3.50 -4.94
C ARG A 44 -1.64 2.40 -3.87
N SER A 45 -1.01 2.65 -2.73
CA SER A 45 -1.04 1.72 -1.59
C SER A 45 -2.46 1.55 -1.04
N ARG A 46 -3.21 2.64 -0.90
CA ARG A 46 -4.60 2.65 -0.47
C ARG A 46 -5.54 2.01 -1.50
N ASP A 47 -5.25 2.19 -2.79
CA ASP A 47 -5.99 1.52 -3.85
C ASP A 47 -5.81 -0.01 -3.77
N LEU A 48 -4.57 -0.46 -3.59
CA LEU A 48 -4.27 -1.88 -3.40
C LEU A 48 -4.92 -2.45 -2.12
N GLU A 49 -4.94 -1.71 -1.00
CA GLU A 49 -5.65 -2.17 0.21
C GLU A 49 -7.14 -2.39 -0.05
N ARG A 50 -7.79 -1.51 -0.83
CA ARG A 50 -9.22 -1.62 -1.13
C ARG A 50 -9.56 -2.74 -2.10
N ASN A 51 -8.75 -2.90 -3.14
CA ASN A 51 -9.11 -3.63 -4.35
C ASN A 51 -8.32 -4.94 -4.55
N ASN A 52 -7.25 -5.19 -3.75
CA ASN A 52 -6.41 -6.38 -3.86
C ASN A 52 -6.53 -7.25 -2.61
N GLU A 53 -7.01 -8.48 -2.76
CA GLU A 53 -7.23 -9.43 -1.66
C GLU A 53 -5.93 -9.82 -0.95
N TRP A 54 -4.82 -9.93 -1.66
CA TRP A 54 -3.52 -10.29 -1.10
C TRP A 54 -2.98 -9.21 -0.15
N VAL A 55 -3.10 -7.94 -0.57
CA VAL A 55 -2.69 -6.79 0.26
C VAL A 55 -3.58 -6.69 1.50
N LYS A 56 -4.89 -6.84 1.33
CA LYS A 56 -5.83 -6.83 2.45
C LYS A 56 -5.55 -7.98 3.43
N GLY A 57 -5.25 -9.15 2.89
CA GLY A 57 -4.84 -10.33 3.67
C GLY A 57 -3.53 -10.09 4.43
N PHE A 58 -2.53 -9.50 3.79
CA PHE A 58 -1.25 -9.15 4.40
C PHE A 58 -1.44 -8.19 5.57
N LEU A 59 -2.15 -7.07 5.40
CA LEU A 59 -2.36 -6.09 6.46
C LEU A 59 -3.10 -6.69 7.67
N ARG A 60 -4.11 -7.53 7.42
CA ARG A 60 -4.81 -8.26 8.49
C ARG A 60 -3.90 -9.24 9.21
N SER A 61 -3.07 -9.97 8.47
CA SER A 61 -2.09 -10.90 9.04
C SER A 61 -1.05 -10.17 9.88
N LEU A 62 -0.56 -9.02 9.41
CA LEU A 62 0.35 -8.15 10.14
C LEU A 62 -0.25 -7.71 11.48
N GLU A 63 -1.48 -7.20 11.48
CA GLU A 63 -2.17 -6.80 12.70
C GLU A 63 -2.34 -7.97 13.68
N ASN A 64 -2.80 -9.10 13.20
CA ASN A 64 -3.08 -10.27 14.05
C ASN A 64 -1.80 -10.87 14.64
N ASN A 65 -0.72 -10.94 13.87
CA ASN A 65 0.53 -11.54 14.32
C ASN A 65 1.36 -10.59 15.21
N THR A 66 1.24 -9.26 15.01
CA THR A 66 1.99 -8.28 15.80
C THR A 66 1.25 -7.92 17.10
N LEU A 67 -0.04 -7.69 17.03
CA LEU A 67 -0.84 -7.17 18.14
C LEU A 67 -1.73 -8.24 18.80
N GLY A 68 -2.12 -9.25 18.03
CA GLY A 68 -3.06 -10.26 18.51
C GLY A 68 -4.42 -9.67 18.88
N GLU A 69 -5.14 -10.38 19.73
CA GLU A 69 -6.48 -9.97 20.17
C GLU A 69 -6.44 -8.77 21.13
N LYS A 70 -5.48 -8.75 22.04
CA LYS A 70 -5.42 -7.81 23.17
C LYS A 70 -4.52 -6.59 22.93
N GLY A 71 -3.75 -6.58 21.84
CA GLY A 71 -2.74 -5.56 21.59
C GLY A 71 -1.55 -5.64 22.56
N VAL A 72 -0.67 -4.64 22.50
CA VAL A 72 0.47 -4.50 23.41
C VAL A 72 -0.03 -3.96 24.75
N SER A 73 0.24 -4.69 25.84
CA SER A 73 -0.14 -4.33 27.19
C SER A 73 1.03 -3.70 27.96
N LEU A 74 0.70 -2.81 28.91
CA LEU A 74 1.68 -2.24 29.83
C LEU A 74 1.90 -3.19 31.01
N GLN A 75 3.18 -3.49 31.30
CA GLN A 75 3.62 -4.12 32.53
C GLN A 75 4.59 -3.18 33.23
N VAL A 76 4.20 -2.72 34.41
CA VAL A 76 5.02 -1.77 35.21
C VAL A 76 5.95 -2.55 36.13
N ARG A 77 7.20 -2.11 36.24
CA ARG A 77 8.24 -2.71 37.10
C ARG A 77 9.02 -1.63 37.85
N SER A 78 8.30 -0.71 38.51
CA SER A 78 8.92 0.24 39.43
C SER A 78 9.43 -0.50 40.66
N LYS A 79 10.52 0.00 41.22
CA LYS A 79 11.18 -0.59 42.38
C LYS A 79 11.26 0.43 43.52
N GLU A 80 11.16 -0.07 44.74
CA GLU A 80 11.47 0.66 45.96
C GLU A 80 12.98 0.90 46.10
N ALA A 81 13.38 1.77 47.04
CA ALA A 81 14.79 2.08 47.30
C ALA A 81 15.64 0.84 47.71
N ASN A 82 14.99 -0.21 48.24
CA ASN A 82 15.63 -1.48 48.60
C ASN A 82 15.84 -2.43 47.42
N GLY A 83 15.38 -2.03 46.18
CA GLY A 83 15.50 -2.80 44.94
C GLY A 83 14.35 -3.83 44.72
N GLN A 84 13.42 -3.99 45.64
CA GLN A 84 12.22 -4.83 45.48
C GLN A 84 11.19 -4.14 44.60
N LEU A 85 10.29 -4.92 44.00
CA LEU A 85 9.19 -4.37 43.21
C LEU A 85 8.20 -3.63 44.12
N ASP A 86 7.86 -2.39 43.72
CA ASP A 86 6.79 -1.62 44.36
C ASP A 86 5.44 -2.08 43.80
N GLU A 87 4.89 -3.13 44.40
CA GLU A 87 3.63 -3.71 43.93
C GLU A 87 2.45 -2.73 44.04
N VAL A 88 2.48 -1.83 45.03
CA VAL A 88 1.41 -0.84 45.22
C VAL A 88 1.41 0.17 44.10
N ALA A 89 2.55 0.78 43.80
CA ALA A 89 2.69 1.73 42.72
C ALA A 89 2.41 1.06 41.35
N ASN A 90 2.97 -0.12 41.10
CA ASN A 90 2.77 -0.87 39.85
C ASN A 90 1.27 -1.16 39.61
N ASN A 91 0.54 -1.62 40.63
CA ASN A 91 -0.89 -1.89 40.56
C ASN A 91 -1.71 -0.62 40.31
N ILE A 92 -1.35 0.50 40.92
CA ILE A 92 -2.03 1.81 40.68
C ILE A 92 -1.85 2.25 39.23
N ILE A 93 -0.62 2.22 38.72
CA ILE A 93 -0.30 2.63 37.36
C ILE A 93 -0.98 1.74 36.32
N GLU A 94 -0.92 0.42 36.51
CA GLU A 94 -1.57 -0.52 35.59
C GLU A 94 -3.11 -0.39 35.59
N ARG A 95 -3.70 -0.09 36.74
CA ARG A 95 -5.14 0.17 36.85
C ARG A 95 -5.52 1.47 36.11
N ALA A 96 -4.74 2.52 36.30
CA ALA A 96 -4.92 3.78 35.57
C ALA A 96 -4.79 3.59 34.06
N TRP A 97 -3.78 2.82 33.62
CA TRP A 97 -3.60 2.45 32.22
C TRP A 97 -4.78 1.67 31.67
N LYS A 98 -5.27 0.66 32.37
CA LYS A 98 -6.46 -0.12 31.97
C LYS A 98 -7.70 0.78 31.83
N GLN A 99 -7.85 1.78 32.71
CA GLN A 99 -8.96 2.73 32.58
C GLN A 99 -8.78 3.68 31.39
N TRP A 100 -7.56 4.20 31.19
CA TRP A 100 -7.24 5.05 30.04
C TRP A 100 -7.41 4.31 28.70
N SER A 101 -7.09 3.02 28.65
CA SER A 101 -7.15 2.18 27.44
C SER A 101 -8.56 1.88 26.94
N LYS A 102 -9.60 2.20 27.71
CA LYS A 102 -10.99 1.96 27.31
C LYS A 102 -11.45 2.92 26.22
N VAL A 103 -12.45 2.48 25.46
CA VAL A 103 -13.16 3.33 24.50
C VAL A 103 -13.64 4.61 25.20
N GLY A 104 -13.45 5.75 24.51
CA GLY A 104 -13.83 7.07 25.02
C GLY A 104 -12.74 7.81 25.79
N ASN A 105 -11.66 7.16 26.23
CA ASN A 105 -10.65 7.77 27.08
C ASN A 105 -9.32 8.05 26.37
N CYS A 106 -8.80 7.08 25.60
CA CYS A 106 -7.43 7.16 25.09
C CYS A 106 -7.29 8.06 23.86
N GLU A 107 -8.38 8.29 23.10
CA GLU A 107 -8.32 9.03 21.86
C GLU A 107 -9.44 10.08 21.79
N VAL A 108 -9.22 11.13 20.95
CA VAL A 108 -10.03 12.36 20.96
C VAL A 108 -11.43 12.19 20.39
N THR A 109 -11.66 11.25 19.47
CA THR A 109 -12.98 11.00 18.88
C THR A 109 -13.87 10.15 19.78
N GLY A 110 -13.27 9.45 20.75
CA GLY A 110 -13.98 8.60 21.69
C GLY A 110 -14.55 7.30 21.10
N ARG A 111 -14.12 6.94 19.88
CA ARG A 111 -14.67 5.77 19.16
C ARG A 111 -13.85 4.50 19.33
N HIS A 112 -12.58 4.61 19.69
CA HIS A 112 -11.63 3.52 19.69
C HIS A 112 -11.12 3.21 21.09
N SER A 113 -10.85 1.93 21.34
CA SER A 113 -10.02 1.48 22.46
C SER A 113 -8.54 1.65 22.12
N TRP A 114 -7.66 1.53 23.10
CA TRP A 114 -6.22 1.54 22.86
C TRP A 114 -5.77 0.42 21.92
N THR A 115 -6.39 -0.75 21.98
CA THR A 115 -6.11 -1.85 21.05
C THR A 115 -6.49 -1.49 19.60
N ASP A 116 -7.62 -0.81 19.41
CA ASP A 116 -8.05 -0.37 18.07
C ASP A 116 -7.11 0.71 17.54
N VAL A 117 -6.68 1.63 18.41
CA VAL A 117 -5.68 2.66 18.06
C VAL A 117 -4.36 2.04 17.64
N GLN A 118 -3.86 1.02 18.35
CA GLN A 118 -2.64 0.30 17.96
C GLN A 118 -2.77 -0.35 16.58
N ARG A 119 -3.90 -0.99 16.30
CA ARG A 119 -4.18 -1.60 14.98
C ARG A 119 -4.19 -0.54 13.88
N LEU A 120 -4.87 0.58 14.13
CA LEU A 120 -4.93 1.70 13.19
C LEU A 120 -3.53 2.26 12.91
N ILE A 121 -2.71 2.48 13.94
CA ILE A 121 -1.33 2.96 13.82
C ILE A 121 -0.50 2.00 12.96
N LEU A 122 -0.52 0.69 13.28
CA LEU A 122 0.25 -0.32 12.56
C LEU A 122 -0.15 -0.39 11.07
N ARG A 123 -1.47 -0.35 10.83
CA ARG A 123 -2.02 -0.34 9.47
C ARG A 123 -1.55 0.90 8.70
N CYS A 124 -1.64 2.09 9.28
CA CYS A 124 -1.19 3.33 8.65
C CYS A 124 0.31 3.30 8.34
N ILE A 125 1.15 2.80 9.25
CA ILE A 125 2.59 2.68 9.00
C ILE A 125 2.87 1.74 7.83
N ALA A 126 2.20 0.60 7.73
CA ALA A 126 2.40 -0.36 6.65
C ALA A 126 1.83 0.13 5.31
N ARG A 127 0.62 0.71 5.33
CA ARG A 127 -0.12 1.17 4.15
C ARG A 127 0.37 2.51 3.63
N ASP A 128 0.44 3.52 4.51
CA ASP A 128 0.76 4.90 4.13
C ASP A 128 2.25 5.23 4.31
N GLY A 129 3.00 4.35 5.00
CA GLY A 129 4.40 4.52 5.34
C GLY A 129 4.64 5.18 6.70
N GLU A 130 3.69 5.96 7.18
CA GLU A 130 3.79 6.78 8.39
C GLU A 130 2.41 7.10 8.96
N VAL A 131 2.38 7.58 10.20
CA VAL A 131 1.20 8.13 10.86
C VAL A 131 1.64 9.22 11.83
N LEU A 132 0.79 10.20 12.06
CA LEU A 132 1.05 11.24 13.05
C LEU A 132 0.12 11.03 14.24
N ILE A 133 0.69 11.03 15.44
CA ILE A 133 -0.04 10.85 16.69
C ILE A 133 0.20 12.11 17.52
N ARG A 134 -0.81 12.96 17.62
CA ARG A 134 -0.72 14.15 18.44
C ARG A 134 -1.18 13.87 19.86
N MET A 135 -0.37 14.25 20.82
CA MET A 135 -0.65 14.17 22.24
C MET A 135 -1.39 15.42 22.69
N ILE A 136 -2.64 15.27 23.14
CA ILE A 136 -3.49 16.36 23.57
C ILE A 136 -3.75 16.22 25.08
N LYS A 137 -3.31 17.22 25.84
CA LYS A 137 -3.62 17.31 27.28
C LYS A 137 -4.99 17.93 27.49
N LYS A 138 -5.94 17.15 27.97
CA LYS A 138 -7.27 17.60 28.40
C LYS A 138 -7.33 17.70 29.92
N SER A 139 -8.36 18.34 30.46
CA SER A 139 -8.62 18.35 31.92
C SER A 139 -8.80 16.95 32.51
N THR A 140 -9.26 16.01 31.69
CA THR A 140 -9.48 14.60 32.05
C THR A 140 -8.22 13.71 31.90
N GLY A 141 -7.12 14.26 31.39
CA GLY A 141 -5.86 13.54 31.16
C GLY A 141 -5.35 13.62 29.72
N LEU A 142 -4.43 12.72 29.39
CA LEU A 142 -3.84 12.60 28.06
C LEU A 142 -4.81 11.91 27.09
N CYS A 143 -5.05 12.52 25.93
CA CYS A 143 -5.73 11.89 24.79
C CYS A 143 -4.84 11.92 23.56
N LEU A 144 -5.00 10.94 22.70
CA LEU A 144 -4.28 10.86 21.43
C LEU A 144 -5.20 11.29 20.28
N GLN A 145 -4.67 12.04 19.36
CA GLN A 145 -5.30 12.33 18.08
C GLN A 145 -4.48 11.63 16.99
N ILE A 146 -5.10 10.67 16.32
CA ILE A 146 -4.48 9.96 15.20
C ILE A 146 -4.79 10.74 13.94
N LEU A 147 -3.73 11.12 13.21
CA LEU A 147 -3.81 11.97 12.03
C LEU A 147 -3.21 11.24 10.83
N GLU A 148 -3.88 11.34 9.69
CA GLU A 148 -3.37 10.81 8.44
C GLU A 148 -2.12 11.56 7.98
N ALA A 149 -1.24 10.86 7.30
CA ALA A 149 0.01 11.40 6.75
C ALA A 149 -0.22 12.58 5.78
N ASP A 150 -1.39 12.64 5.14
CA ASP A 150 -1.77 13.70 4.19
C ASP A 150 -2.02 15.04 4.86
N LEU A 151 -2.26 15.05 6.17
CA LEU A 151 -2.37 16.29 6.94
C LEU A 151 -1.01 16.98 7.15
N LEU A 152 0.09 16.28 6.98
CA LEU A 152 1.43 16.87 6.97
C LEU A 152 1.75 17.34 5.54
N ASP A 153 1.83 18.66 5.35
CA ASP A 153 1.96 19.27 4.04
C ASP A 153 3.26 18.90 3.34
N ASP A 154 3.21 17.91 2.47
CA ASP A 154 4.36 17.39 1.71
C ASP A 154 4.84 18.36 0.60
N SER A 155 4.06 19.37 0.26
CA SER A 155 4.46 20.44 -0.65
C SER A 155 5.26 21.55 0.04
N TYR A 156 5.23 21.61 1.37
CA TYR A 156 5.85 22.70 2.13
C TYR A 156 7.33 22.46 2.38
N ASN A 157 8.14 23.09 1.55
CA ASN A 157 9.58 23.10 1.64
C ASN A 157 10.06 24.56 1.70
N ALA A 158 10.71 24.96 2.79
CA ALA A 158 11.09 26.34 3.04
C ALA A 158 12.26 26.43 4.04
N ARG A 159 12.73 27.64 4.28
CA ARG A 159 13.55 27.96 5.43
C ARG A 159 12.73 28.83 6.36
N ALA A 160 12.63 28.41 7.63
CA ALA A 160 11.91 29.17 8.65
C ALA A 160 12.73 30.40 9.09
N ASP A 161 12.07 31.41 9.69
CA ASP A 161 12.70 32.66 10.16
C ASP A 161 13.79 32.43 11.22
N ASN A 162 13.69 31.35 11.97
CA ASN A 162 14.69 30.91 12.97
C ASN A 162 15.92 30.18 12.34
N GLY A 163 15.97 30.10 11.00
CA GLY A 163 17.03 29.45 10.26
C GLY A 163 16.88 27.93 10.07
N ASN A 164 15.88 27.32 10.69
CA ASN A 164 15.56 25.89 10.50
C ASN A 164 15.14 25.59 9.07
N GLU A 165 15.41 24.38 8.62
CA GLU A 165 14.97 23.90 7.32
C GLU A 165 13.62 23.17 7.45
N ILE A 166 12.66 23.48 6.59
CA ILE A 166 11.39 22.78 6.51
C ILE A 166 11.42 21.87 5.29
N ARG A 167 11.23 20.57 5.52
CA ARG A 167 11.13 19.54 4.47
C ARG A 167 9.82 18.79 4.61
N PHE A 168 9.00 18.79 3.56
CA PHE A 168 7.70 18.10 3.53
C PHE A 168 6.84 18.40 4.76
N GLY A 169 6.85 19.67 5.22
CA GLY A 169 6.11 20.09 6.40
C GLY A 169 6.77 19.77 7.73
N VAL A 170 7.92 19.10 7.77
CA VAL A 170 8.71 18.85 8.99
C VAL A 170 9.77 19.93 9.13
N GLU A 171 9.74 20.69 10.21
CA GLU A 171 10.76 21.67 10.57
C GLU A 171 11.90 20.98 11.32
N LEU A 172 13.12 21.09 10.80
CA LEU A 172 14.31 20.40 11.27
C LEU A 172 15.35 21.38 11.77
N ASP A 173 16.01 21.06 12.90
CA ASP A 173 17.15 21.80 13.40
C ASP A 173 18.43 21.51 12.57
N SER A 174 19.56 22.10 12.98
CA SER A 174 20.87 21.89 12.36
C SER A 174 21.36 20.43 12.42
N TYR A 175 20.83 19.62 13.33
CA TYR A 175 21.13 18.19 13.49
C TYR A 175 20.09 17.29 12.84
N ARG A 176 19.17 17.86 12.03
CA ARG A 176 18.07 17.14 11.40
C ARG A 176 17.02 16.55 12.36
N ARG A 177 16.96 17.05 13.60
CA ARG A 177 15.91 16.64 14.53
C ARG A 177 14.64 17.45 14.27
N PRO A 178 13.47 16.79 14.27
CA PRO A 178 12.19 17.49 14.17
C PRO A 178 12.00 18.46 15.35
N VAL A 179 11.66 19.71 15.04
CA VAL A 179 11.35 20.78 16.00
C VAL A 179 9.86 21.11 15.99
N ALA A 180 9.26 21.04 14.82
CA ALA A 180 7.82 21.24 14.65
C ALA A 180 7.30 20.54 13.38
N TYR A 181 5.98 20.40 13.31
CA TYR A 181 5.26 19.87 12.17
C TYR A 181 4.25 20.91 11.67
N HIS A 182 4.20 21.12 10.37
CA HIS A 182 3.28 22.05 9.72
C HIS A 182 2.10 21.27 9.15
N LEU A 183 1.06 21.15 9.93
CA LEU A 183 -0.14 20.37 9.60
C LEU A 183 -1.16 21.24 8.85
N LEU A 184 -1.83 20.65 7.88
CA LEU A 184 -3.01 21.25 7.26
C LEU A 184 -4.18 21.20 8.24
N GLY A 185 -5.03 22.23 8.22
CA GLY A 185 -6.20 22.31 9.09
C GLY A 185 -7.27 21.26 8.76
N ASN A 186 -7.33 20.83 7.50
CA ASN A 186 -8.25 19.82 6.99
C ASN A 186 -7.53 18.94 5.97
N HIS A 187 -8.08 17.77 5.72
CA HIS A 187 -7.53 16.84 4.72
C HIS A 187 -7.58 17.47 3.32
N PRO A 188 -6.49 17.39 2.51
CA PRO A 188 -6.45 17.99 1.16
C PRO A 188 -7.57 17.50 0.24
N GLY A 189 -7.99 16.24 0.41
CA GLY A 189 -9.11 15.63 -0.34
C GLY A 189 -10.48 16.18 0.02
N ASP A 190 -10.60 16.91 1.13
CA ASP A 190 -11.87 17.48 1.63
C ASP A 190 -12.13 18.90 1.13
N SER A 191 -11.48 19.31 0.06
CA SER A 191 -11.62 20.65 -0.53
C SER A 191 -13.07 21.06 -0.84
N GLN A 192 -13.95 20.06 -1.06
CA GLN A 192 -15.39 20.26 -1.27
C GLN A 192 -16.15 20.68 0.00
N PHE A 193 -15.62 20.35 1.18
CA PHE A 193 -16.28 20.59 2.46
C PHE A 193 -15.74 21.84 3.18
N ASN A 194 -14.53 22.29 2.83
CA ASN A 194 -13.91 23.41 3.51
C ASN A 194 -12.93 24.17 2.59
N ALA A 195 -13.18 25.49 2.44
CA ALA A 195 -12.34 26.37 1.64
C ALA A 195 -10.94 26.64 2.27
N ASP A 196 -10.81 26.48 3.58
CA ASP A 196 -9.58 26.78 4.35
C ASP A 196 -8.63 25.57 4.49
N PHE A 197 -8.75 24.56 3.63
CA PHE A 197 -7.92 23.34 3.71
C PHE A 197 -6.41 23.60 3.63
N LYS A 198 -5.97 24.72 3.04
CA LYS A 198 -4.55 25.11 2.94
C LYS A 198 -3.98 25.83 4.17
N ARG A 199 -4.79 26.09 5.18
CA ARG A 199 -4.30 26.74 6.40
C ARG A 199 -3.35 25.81 7.13
N ARG A 200 -2.10 26.25 7.30
CA ARG A 200 -1.07 25.49 8.05
C ARG A 200 -1.11 25.85 9.53
N ILE A 201 -0.99 24.83 10.34
CA ILE A 201 -0.89 24.94 11.79
C ILE A 201 0.47 24.38 12.18
N ARG A 202 1.33 25.22 12.78
CA ARG A 202 2.61 24.77 13.30
C ARG A 202 2.40 24.11 14.67
N VAL A 203 2.72 22.85 14.79
CA VAL A 203 2.62 22.06 16.03
C VAL A 203 4.02 21.69 16.50
N PRO A 204 4.41 21.96 17.78
CA PRO A 204 5.70 21.57 18.32
C PRO A 204 5.93 20.06 18.22
N ALA A 205 7.17 19.65 17.95
CA ALA A 205 7.51 18.25 17.81
C ALA A 205 7.30 17.45 19.10
N GLU A 206 7.38 18.10 20.26
CA GLU A 206 7.09 17.48 21.56
C GLU A 206 5.63 17.03 21.74
N GLU A 207 4.70 17.57 20.94
CA GLU A 207 3.31 17.13 20.91
C GLU A 207 3.04 16.02 19.90
N ILE A 208 4.00 15.66 19.04
CA ILE A 208 3.81 14.72 17.93
C ILE A 208 4.72 13.51 18.08
N ILE A 209 4.13 12.33 18.02
CA ILE A 209 4.85 11.08 17.77
C ILE A 209 4.65 10.76 16.29
N HIS A 210 5.76 10.65 15.55
CA HIS A 210 5.76 10.40 14.11
C HIS A 210 6.50 9.09 13.80
N PRO A 211 5.84 7.93 13.96
CA PRO A 211 6.46 6.63 13.70
C PRO A 211 6.42 6.30 12.21
N PHE A 212 7.57 5.92 11.68
CA PHE A 212 7.76 5.34 10.35
C PHE A 212 9.02 4.48 10.31
N LYS A 213 9.14 3.62 9.29
CA LYS A 213 10.33 2.83 9.06
C LYS A 213 11.38 3.69 8.36
N THR A 214 12.52 3.91 9.04
CA THR A 214 13.66 4.62 8.45
C THR A 214 14.47 3.65 7.60
N GLU A 215 14.60 3.90 6.31
CA GLU A 215 15.38 3.10 5.36
C GLU A 215 16.73 3.75 5.01
N ARG A 216 16.81 5.08 5.09
CA ARG A 216 18.03 5.84 4.85
C ARG A 216 18.23 6.91 5.94
N PRO A 217 19.49 7.26 6.30
CA PRO A 217 19.75 8.38 7.20
C PRO A 217 19.10 9.68 6.72
N GLU A 218 18.72 10.53 7.65
CA GLU A 218 18.10 11.85 7.40
C GLU A 218 16.76 11.82 6.64
N GLN A 219 16.10 10.69 6.55
CA GLN A 219 14.77 10.55 5.99
C GLN A 219 13.74 11.31 6.84
N SER A 220 12.98 12.22 6.21
CA SER A 220 12.00 13.06 6.92
C SER A 220 10.59 12.46 6.92
N ARG A 221 10.27 11.58 5.98
CA ARG A 221 8.92 11.00 5.77
C ARG A 221 8.98 9.50 5.58
N GLY A 222 7.93 8.82 6.02
CA GLY A 222 7.76 7.38 5.82
C GLY A 222 7.37 7.01 4.39
N ILE A 223 7.64 5.75 4.01
CA ILE A 223 7.34 5.19 2.70
C ILE A 223 6.46 3.97 2.90
N PRO A 224 5.35 3.81 2.13
CA PRO A 224 4.52 2.61 2.18
C PRO A 224 5.34 1.33 2.00
N TRP A 225 5.12 0.30 2.82
CA TRP A 225 5.91 -0.93 2.75
C TRP A 225 5.74 -1.69 1.43
N LEU A 226 4.62 -1.46 0.76
CA LEU A 226 4.27 -2.11 -0.51
C LEU A 226 5.03 -1.55 -1.73
N VAL A 227 5.79 -0.46 -1.62
CA VAL A 227 6.35 0.29 -2.77
C VAL A 227 7.07 -0.61 -3.76
N SER A 228 7.95 -1.51 -3.29
CA SER A 228 8.73 -2.39 -4.15
C SER A 228 7.90 -3.45 -4.89
N SER A 229 6.69 -3.75 -4.42
CA SER A 229 5.81 -4.80 -4.97
C SER A 229 4.54 -4.26 -5.63
N MET A 230 4.22 -2.96 -5.52
CA MET A 230 2.99 -2.37 -6.05
C MET A 230 2.72 -2.69 -7.52
N ASN A 231 3.73 -2.50 -8.38
CA ASN A 231 3.58 -2.75 -9.81
C ASN A 231 3.33 -4.23 -10.09
N ARG A 232 4.04 -5.12 -9.40
CA ARG A 232 3.86 -6.58 -9.56
C ARG A 232 2.47 -7.01 -9.11
N LEU A 233 1.98 -6.49 -7.98
CA LEU A 233 0.62 -6.78 -7.49
C LEU A 233 -0.44 -6.31 -8.50
N LYS A 234 -0.30 -5.10 -9.02
CA LYS A 234 -1.24 -4.56 -10.03
C LYS A 234 -1.24 -5.36 -11.34
N MET A 235 -0.07 -5.78 -11.80
CA MET A 235 0.04 -6.63 -12.98
C MET A 235 -0.54 -8.03 -12.74
N LEU A 236 -0.36 -8.57 -11.53
CA LEU A 236 -0.92 -9.88 -11.16
C LEU A 236 -2.44 -9.85 -11.13
N ASP A 237 -3.05 -8.77 -10.63
CA ASP A 237 -4.51 -8.56 -10.69
C ASP A 237 -5.02 -8.60 -12.13
N GLY A 238 -4.42 -7.83 -13.02
CA GLY A 238 -4.81 -7.80 -14.43
C GLY A 238 -4.63 -9.15 -15.12
N TYR A 239 -3.57 -9.90 -14.76
CA TYR A 239 -3.37 -11.24 -15.27
C TYR A 239 -4.41 -12.22 -14.76
N ALA A 240 -4.75 -12.16 -13.46
CA ALA A 240 -5.78 -13.00 -12.87
C ALA A 240 -7.17 -12.72 -13.46
N GLU A 241 -7.49 -11.45 -13.71
CA GLU A 241 -8.73 -11.04 -14.39
C GLU A 241 -8.78 -11.59 -15.82
N ALA A 242 -7.71 -11.44 -16.60
CA ALA A 242 -7.63 -11.94 -17.97
C ALA A 242 -7.79 -13.48 -18.03
N GLU A 243 -7.16 -14.22 -17.10
CA GLU A 243 -7.28 -15.68 -17.00
C GLU A 243 -8.72 -16.10 -16.64
N LEU A 244 -9.36 -15.38 -15.72
CA LEU A 244 -10.74 -15.62 -15.35
C LEU A 244 -11.70 -15.39 -16.52
N VAL A 245 -11.48 -14.31 -17.29
CA VAL A 245 -12.28 -14.02 -18.50
C VAL A 245 -12.07 -15.11 -19.56
N ALA A 246 -10.81 -15.52 -19.78
CA ALA A 246 -10.48 -16.59 -20.73
C ALA A 246 -11.13 -17.93 -20.33
N ALA A 247 -11.09 -18.28 -19.04
CA ALA A 247 -11.75 -19.47 -18.51
C ALA A 247 -13.28 -19.42 -18.69
N ARG A 248 -13.91 -18.27 -18.44
CA ARG A 248 -15.36 -18.07 -18.67
C ARG A 248 -15.72 -18.23 -20.14
N THR A 249 -14.94 -17.63 -21.04
CA THR A 249 -15.15 -17.72 -22.49
C THR A 249 -14.97 -19.16 -22.97
N GLY A 250 -13.94 -19.86 -22.49
CA GLY A 250 -13.71 -21.28 -22.78
C GLY A 250 -14.84 -22.18 -22.27
N ALA A 251 -15.38 -21.89 -21.09
CA ALA A 251 -16.51 -22.63 -20.54
C ALA A 251 -17.84 -22.45 -21.34
N ALA A 252 -17.97 -21.31 -22.01
CA ALA A 252 -19.11 -21.03 -22.87
C ALA A 252 -19.09 -21.87 -24.18
N LYS A 253 -18.00 -22.64 -24.43
CA LYS A 253 -17.83 -23.53 -25.60
C LYS A 253 -18.29 -22.91 -26.92
N MET A 254 -17.78 -21.71 -27.22
CA MET A 254 -18.05 -21.06 -28.49
C MET A 254 -17.34 -21.80 -29.62
N GLY A 255 -18.03 -22.04 -30.66
CA GLY A 255 -17.53 -22.63 -31.90
C GLY A 255 -17.98 -21.78 -33.10
N PHE A 256 -17.36 -21.99 -34.22
CA PHE A 256 -17.66 -21.31 -35.46
C PHE A 256 -18.08 -22.31 -36.52
N PHE A 257 -19.15 -22.03 -37.22
CA PHE A 257 -19.51 -22.73 -38.43
C PHE A 257 -18.72 -22.19 -39.60
N THR A 258 -17.96 -23.04 -40.27
CA THR A 258 -17.19 -22.66 -41.45
C THR A 258 -17.83 -23.29 -42.69
N LYS A 259 -18.09 -22.49 -43.74
CA LYS A 259 -18.60 -22.99 -45.02
C LYS A 259 -17.46 -23.35 -45.95
N ALA A 260 -17.51 -24.51 -46.55
CA ALA A 260 -16.53 -24.94 -47.54
C ALA A 260 -16.72 -24.24 -48.92
N THR A 261 -17.96 -23.80 -49.20
CA THR A 261 -18.32 -23.08 -50.44
C THR A 261 -19.25 -21.89 -50.14
N PRO A 262 -19.15 -20.76 -50.88
CA PRO A 262 -20.00 -19.58 -50.64
C PRO A 262 -21.51 -19.80 -50.76
N ASP A 263 -21.94 -20.76 -51.56
CA ASP A 263 -23.34 -20.98 -51.93
C ASP A 263 -24.02 -22.11 -51.14
N GLY A 264 -23.38 -22.67 -50.12
CA GLY A 264 -23.78 -23.96 -49.51
C GLY A 264 -24.79 -23.91 -48.36
N TRP A 265 -25.25 -22.75 -47.88
CA TRP A 265 -26.19 -22.66 -46.74
C TRP A 265 -27.53 -22.03 -47.14
N THR A 266 -28.62 -22.76 -46.93
CA THR A 266 -30.00 -22.30 -47.12
C THR A 266 -30.80 -22.35 -45.81
N GLY A 267 -30.17 -22.29 -44.64
CA GLY A 267 -30.82 -22.27 -43.33
C GLY A 267 -31.54 -20.95 -43.07
N GLU A 268 -32.42 -20.96 -42.07
CA GLU A 268 -33.13 -19.77 -41.62
C GLU A 268 -32.15 -18.74 -41.08
N ILE A 269 -32.31 -17.50 -41.51
CA ILE A 269 -31.55 -16.35 -41.06
C ILE A 269 -32.55 -15.49 -40.28
N ASP A 270 -32.15 -14.97 -39.10
CA ASP A 270 -32.96 -14.02 -38.37
C ASP A 270 -33.05 -12.66 -39.08
N ASP A 271 -33.92 -11.76 -38.60
CA ASP A 271 -34.14 -10.44 -39.18
C ASP A 271 -32.85 -9.55 -39.17
N ASP A 272 -31.84 -9.89 -38.38
CA ASP A 272 -30.56 -9.22 -38.27
C ASP A 272 -29.45 -9.89 -39.13
N GLY A 273 -29.77 -10.95 -39.85
CA GLY A 273 -28.83 -11.67 -40.73
C GLY A 273 -27.93 -12.69 -40.01
N ASN A 274 -28.21 -13.02 -38.75
CA ASN A 274 -27.50 -14.05 -38.00
C ASN A 274 -28.18 -15.41 -38.17
N LEU A 275 -27.41 -16.48 -37.96
CA LEU A 275 -27.91 -17.85 -37.93
C LEU A 275 -28.35 -18.17 -36.48
N PRO A 276 -29.66 -18.31 -36.21
CA PRO A 276 -30.10 -18.75 -34.89
C PRO A 276 -29.74 -20.23 -34.72
N VAL A 277 -28.76 -20.50 -33.87
CA VAL A 277 -28.40 -21.86 -33.43
C VAL A 277 -28.71 -21.94 -31.94
N ASP A 278 -29.67 -22.71 -31.56
CA ASP A 278 -29.98 -23.00 -30.15
C ASP A 278 -29.00 -24.06 -29.64
N SER A 279 -27.96 -23.60 -28.90
CA SER A 279 -26.98 -24.50 -28.33
C SER A 279 -27.32 -24.85 -26.89
N SER A 280 -28.35 -25.63 -26.67
CA SER A 280 -28.67 -26.21 -25.37
C SER A 280 -27.64 -27.29 -25.00
N PRO A 281 -27.15 -27.35 -23.75
CA PRO A 281 -26.23 -28.40 -23.34
C PRO A 281 -26.79 -29.80 -23.55
N GLY A 282 -26.10 -30.62 -24.36
CA GLY A 282 -26.48 -31.99 -24.62
C GLY A 282 -27.28 -32.22 -25.92
N THR A 283 -27.57 -31.19 -26.71
CA THR A 283 -28.15 -31.34 -28.05
C THR A 283 -27.08 -31.77 -29.06
N ILE A 284 -27.38 -32.76 -29.85
CA ILE A 284 -26.57 -33.22 -30.99
C ILE A 284 -27.38 -32.85 -32.23
N GLU A 285 -26.90 -31.95 -33.06
CA GLU A 285 -27.49 -31.52 -34.30
C GLU A 285 -26.67 -32.05 -35.49
N GLU A 286 -27.34 -32.48 -36.55
CA GLU A 286 -26.70 -32.86 -37.80
C GLU A 286 -26.44 -31.59 -38.62
N LEU A 287 -25.18 -31.36 -38.96
CA LEU A 287 -24.78 -30.19 -39.74
C LEU A 287 -25.13 -30.37 -41.22
N PRO A 288 -25.57 -29.33 -41.91
CA PRO A 288 -25.82 -29.38 -43.34
C PRO A 288 -24.56 -29.72 -44.14
N ALA A 289 -24.72 -30.38 -45.28
CA ALA A 289 -23.61 -30.73 -46.15
C ALA A 289 -22.77 -29.50 -46.55
N GLY A 290 -21.46 -29.56 -46.35
CA GLY A 290 -20.52 -28.45 -46.64
C GLY A 290 -20.33 -27.45 -45.51
N VAL A 291 -20.92 -27.68 -44.35
CA VAL A 291 -20.66 -26.90 -43.13
C VAL A 291 -19.81 -27.74 -42.17
N ASP A 292 -18.75 -27.13 -41.68
CA ASP A 292 -17.85 -27.72 -40.68
C ASP A 292 -17.90 -26.91 -39.38
N PHE A 293 -17.91 -27.58 -38.24
CA PHE A 293 -17.88 -26.93 -36.93
C PHE A 293 -16.46 -26.92 -36.40
N LYS A 294 -15.92 -25.72 -36.22
CA LYS A 294 -14.63 -25.51 -35.54
C LYS A 294 -14.86 -25.07 -34.11
N SER A 295 -14.63 -25.97 -33.16
CA SER A 295 -14.60 -25.59 -31.75
C SER A 295 -13.41 -24.70 -31.48
N TRP A 296 -13.63 -23.60 -30.74
CA TRP A 296 -12.53 -22.84 -30.17
C TRP A 296 -12.16 -23.47 -28.83
N ASP A 297 -11.16 -24.35 -28.86
CA ASP A 297 -10.54 -24.88 -27.64
C ASP A 297 -9.56 -23.84 -27.09
N THR A 298 -10.00 -23.13 -26.05
CA THR A 298 -9.09 -22.34 -25.25
C THR A 298 -8.37 -23.27 -24.28
N ASN A 299 -7.03 -23.29 -24.31
CA ASN A 299 -6.21 -24.04 -23.33
C ASN A 299 -6.22 -23.37 -21.94
N HIS A 300 -7.39 -22.96 -21.48
CA HIS A 300 -7.61 -22.35 -20.17
C HIS A 300 -8.50 -23.24 -19.28
N PRO A 301 -8.17 -23.37 -17.96
CA PRO A 301 -7.07 -22.72 -17.26
C PRO A 301 -5.71 -23.30 -17.64
N ASN A 302 -4.70 -22.43 -17.85
CA ASN A 302 -3.33 -22.85 -18.12
C ASN A 302 -2.78 -23.59 -16.89
N SER A 303 -2.21 -24.79 -17.08
CA SER A 303 -1.61 -25.60 -16.01
C SER A 303 -0.48 -24.86 -15.24
N GLY A 304 0.20 -23.90 -15.87
CA GLY A 304 1.23 -23.07 -15.26
C GLY A 304 0.73 -21.89 -14.41
N TYR A 305 -0.58 -21.56 -14.46
CA TYR A 305 -1.12 -20.37 -13.76
C TYR A 305 -0.82 -20.38 -12.26
N GLY A 306 -1.14 -21.49 -11.58
CA GLY A 306 -0.95 -21.59 -10.13
C GLY A 306 0.50 -21.41 -9.67
N ASP A 307 1.45 -21.97 -10.41
CA ASP A 307 2.87 -21.86 -10.08
C ASP A 307 3.45 -20.49 -10.40
N PHE A 308 2.96 -19.85 -11.46
CA PHE A 308 3.32 -18.46 -11.78
C PHE A 308 2.83 -17.50 -10.69
N VAL A 309 1.56 -17.59 -10.28
CA VAL A 309 0.99 -16.79 -9.20
C VAL A 309 1.77 -16.97 -7.89
N LYS A 310 2.05 -18.22 -7.50
CA LYS A 310 2.88 -18.53 -6.33
C LYS A 310 4.26 -17.90 -6.41
N SER A 311 4.91 -17.96 -7.56
CA SER A 311 6.23 -17.34 -7.78
C SER A 311 6.17 -15.82 -7.62
N CYS A 312 5.15 -15.17 -8.19
CA CYS A 312 4.93 -13.73 -8.03
C CYS A 312 4.70 -13.35 -6.57
N LEU A 313 3.83 -14.08 -5.87
CA LEU A 313 3.51 -13.83 -4.46
C LEU A 313 4.70 -14.08 -3.53
N ARG A 314 5.55 -15.08 -3.80
CA ARG A 314 6.82 -15.28 -3.08
C ARG A 314 7.74 -14.07 -3.22
N GLY A 315 7.85 -13.49 -4.44
CA GLY A 315 8.61 -12.26 -4.65
C GLY A 315 8.04 -11.07 -3.89
N VAL A 316 6.70 -10.94 -3.80
CA VAL A 316 6.03 -9.93 -2.99
C VAL A 316 6.32 -10.16 -1.49
N ALA A 317 6.16 -11.39 -1.00
CA ALA A 317 6.44 -11.73 0.39
C ALA A 317 7.89 -11.41 0.79
N THR A 318 8.87 -11.73 -0.09
CA THR A 318 10.28 -11.39 0.15
C THR A 318 10.51 -9.89 0.30
N SER A 319 9.72 -9.05 -0.37
CA SER A 319 9.85 -7.59 -0.27
C SER A 319 9.25 -7.00 1.01
N LEU A 320 8.39 -7.75 1.67
CA LEU A 320 7.68 -7.32 2.88
C LEU A 320 8.34 -7.85 4.17
N GLY A 321 9.22 -8.84 4.08
CA GLY A 321 9.99 -9.43 5.18
C GLY A 321 9.55 -10.85 5.53
#